data_1ce1bb14b0fc7dc349899424dcf94906
#
_entry.id   1ce1bb14b0fc7dc349899424dcf94906
#
_cell.length_a   1.000
_cell.length_b   1.000
_cell.length_c   1.000
_cell.angle_alpha   90.00
_cell.angle_beta   90.00
_cell.angle_gamma   90.00
#
_symmetry.space_group_name_H-M   'P 1'
#
loop_
_entity.id
_entity.type
_entity.pdbx_description
1 polymer ?
#
loop_
_entity_poly.entity_id
_entity_poly.type
_entity_poly.pdbx_seq_one_letter_code
_entity_poly.pdbx_strand_id
1 'polypeptide(L)'
;PKFLGTLLLLAAGRRSLTQFKSVLFGEMARRFNLETEAELFWQAEATRAKLGKWFFDRPRDLPIVIASASPEFELQYAAKLLGVPTLIGTKCDVKTGALIDKNCKGEEKLRRIEQNIGPFEIRAMYTDDAKADGPLLAAAQEGYIVTHGALALFQG
;
A
#
# COMPACT_ATOMS: atom_id res chain seq x y z
N PRO A 1 11.65 14.96 21.16
CA PRO A 1 11.47 15.06 19.72
C PRO A 1 10.04 14.70 19.35
N LYS A 2 9.50 15.38 18.34
CA LYS A 2 8.09 15.27 17.91
C LYS A 2 7.66 13.83 17.60
N PHE A 3 8.57 13.01 17.08
CA PHE A 3 8.31 11.61 16.73
C PHE A 3 7.95 10.76 17.94
N LEU A 4 8.73 10.83 19.02
CA LEU A 4 8.46 10.04 20.23
C LEU A 4 7.12 10.43 20.86
N GLY A 5 6.84 11.74 20.95
CA GLY A 5 5.56 12.22 21.45
C GLY A 5 4.37 11.75 20.59
N THR A 6 4.54 11.69 19.25
CA THR A 6 3.51 11.21 18.34
C THR A 6 3.28 9.71 18.48
N LEU A 7 4.33 8.91 18.68
CA LEU A 7 4.24 7.47 18.90
C LEU A 7 3.49 7.18 20.22
N LEU A 8 3.80 7.90 21.30
CA LEU A 8 3.09 7.78 22.58
C LEU A 8 1.60 8.14 22.46
N LEU A 9 1.27 9.19 21.71
CA LEU A 9 -0.12 9.60 21.47
C LEU A 9 -0.88 8.60 20.59
N LEU A 10 -0.21 7.94 19.65
CA LEU A 10 -0.80 6.85 18.88
C LEU A 10 -1.09 5.64 19.78
N ALA A 11 -0.11 5.23 20.61
CA ALA A 11 -0.27 4.13 21.57
C ALA A 11 -1.38 4.40 22.59
N ALA A 12 -1.59 5.67 22.97
CA ALA A 12 -2.66 6.11 23.86
C ALA A 12 -4.02 6.29 23.12
N GLY A 13 -4.13 5.96 21.84
CA GLY A 13 -5.35 6.13 21.03
C GLY A 13 -5.72 7.60 20.74
N ARG A 14 -4.85 8.55 21.04
CA ARG A 14 -5.10 10.00 20.87
C ARG A 14 -4.73 10.53 19.49
N ARG A 15 -4.07 9.72 18.63
CA ARG A 15 -3.77 10.04 17.23
C ARG A 15 -4.10 8.88 16.32
N SER A 16 -4.56 9.20 15.12
CA SER A 16 -4.79 8.20 14.09
C SER A 16 -3.48 7.73 13.45
N LEU A 17 -3.48 6.55 12.84
CA LEU A 17 -2.35 6.03 12.06
C LEU A 17 -1.96 7.00 10.93
N THR A 18 -2.94 7.68 10.32
CA THR A 18 -2.73 8.70 9.29
C THR A 18 -1.90 9.88 9.82
N GLN A 19 -2.25 10.39 11.01
CA GLN A 19 -1.48 11.46 11.65
C GLN A 19 -0.06 11.03 12.02
N PHE A 20 0.10 9.78 12.47
CA PHE A 20 1.43 9.22 12.73
C PHE A 20 2.28 9.16 11.47
N LYS A 21 1.73 8.63 10.36
CA LYS A 21 2.42 8.58 9.06
C LYS A 21 2.85 9.97 8.59
N SER A 22 1.98 10.97 8.67
CA SER A 22 2.30 12.35 8.27
C SER A 22 3.45 12.94 9.06
N VAL A 23 3.52 12.68 10.37
CA VAL A 23 4.65 13.14 11.20
C VAL A 23 5.94 12.38 10.85
N LEU A 24 5.85 11.05 10.66
CA LEU A 24 6.99 10.22 10.29
C LEU A 24 7.60 10.68 8.96
N PHE A 25 6.79 10.77 7.91
CA PHE A 25 7.27 11.21 6.60
C PHE A 25 7.76 12.66 6.63
N GLY A 26 7.14 13.54 7.42
CA GLY A 26 7.61 14.90 7.61
C GLY A 26 9.01 14.98 8.27
N GLU A 27 9.30 14.13 9.23
CA GLU A 27 10.65 14.06 9.82
C GLU A 27 11.68 13.43 8.85
N MET A 28 11.26 12.44 8.07
CA MET A 28 12.10 11.82 7.02
C MET A 28 12.41 12.81 5.91
N ALA A 29 11.43 13.55 5.39
CA ALA A 29 11.60 14.51 4.30
C ALA A 29 12.56 15.66 4.65
N ARG A 30 12.69 16.01 5.93
CA ARG A 30 13.67 17.01 6.39
C ARG A 30 15.13 16.54 6.31
N ARG A 31 15.35 15.23 6.30
CA ARG A 31 16.69 14.63 6.39
C ARG A 31 17.11 13.91 5.15
N PHE A 32 16.16 13.43 4.37
CA PHE A 32 16.37 12.54 3.24
C PHE A 32 15.49 12.95 2.06
N ASN A 33 15.94 12.60 0.86
CA ASN A 33 15.08 12.60 -0.30
C ASN A 33 14.23 11.32 -0.25
N LEU A 34 12.91 11.45 -0.02
CA LEU A 34 12.02 10.31 0.17
C LEU A 34 11.97 9.39 -1.05
N GLU A 35 12.04 9.94 -2.26
CA GLU A 35 12.03 9.15 -3.50
C GLU A 35 13.31 8.32 -3.63
N THR A 36 14.48 8.94 -3.37
CA THR A 36 15.76 8.23 -3.40
C THR A 36 15.79 7.10 -2.37
N GLU A 37 15.31 7.34 -1.16
CA GLU A 37 15.26 6.31 -0.12
C GLU A 37 14.33 5.16 -0.50
N ALA A 38 13.16 5.48 -1.08
CA ALA A 38 12.23 4.48 -1.57
C ALA A 38 12.84 3.64 -2.71
N GLU A 39 13.54 4.27 -3.64
CA GLU A 39 14.23 3.58 -4.73
C GLU A 39 15.29 2.61 -4.19
N LEU A 40 16.17 3.09 -3.31
CA LEU A 40 17.21 2.27 -2.68
C LEU A 40 16.61 1.08 -1.90
N PHE A 41 15.52 1.31 -1.17
CA PHE A 41 14.80 0.26 -0.46
C PHE A 41 14.33 -0.86 -1.40
N TRP A 42 13.73 -0.52 -2.53
CA TRP A 42 13.21 -1.51 -3.47
C TRP A 42 14.30 -2.14 -4.36
N GLN A 43 15.42 -1.47 -4.54
CA GLN A 43 16.59 -2.03 -5.23
C GLN A 43 17.34 -3.06 -4.37
N ALA A 44 17.21 -2.99 -3.04
CA ALA A 44 17.89 -3.93 -2.14
C ALA A 44 17.47 -5.37 -2.41
N GLU A 45 18.43 -6.26 -2.53
CA GLU A 45 18.21 -7.68 -2.82
C GLU A 45 17.29 -8.35 -1.77
N ALA A 46 17.49 -8.04 -0.48
CA ALA A 46 16.65 -8.53 0.60
C ALA A 46 15.18 -8.14 0.48
N THR A 47 14.90 -6.97 -0.11
CA THR A 47 13.52 -6.51 -0.36
C THR A 47 12.93 -7.27 -1.54
N ARG A 48 13.68 -7.41 -2.63
CA ARG A 48 13.23 -8.16 -3.82
C ARG A 48 12.99 -9.64 -3.52
N ALA A 49 13.80 -10.24 -2.68
CA ALA A 49 13.63 -11.64 -2.25
C ALA A 49 12.32 -11.90 -1.49
N LYS A 50 11.67 -10.85 -0.94
CA LYS A 50 10.36 -10.94 -0.28
C LYS A 50 9.18 -10.91 -1.23
N LEU A 51 9.41 -10.57 -2.51
CA LEU A 51 8.35 -10.62 -3.51
C LEU A 51 7.92 -12.08 -3.70
N GLY A 52 6.67 -12.36 -3.37
CA GLY A 52 6.15 -13.73 -3.33
C GLY A 52 6.15 -14.38 -4.71
N LYS A 53 6.58 -15.64 -4.78
CA LYS A 53 6.56 -16.45 -6.01
C LYS A 53 5.17 -16.48 -6.63
N TRP A 54 4.12 -16.54 -5.81
CA TRP A 54 2.72 -16.53 -6.25
C TRP A 54 2.39 -15.38 -7.20
N PHE A 55 3.00 -14.22 -7.02
CA PHE A 55 2.77 -13.06 -7.88
C PHE A 55 3.22 -13.35 -9.33
N PHE A 56 4.33 -14.07 -9.51
CA PHE A 56 4.87 -14.40 -10.82
C PHE A 56 4.17 -15.60 -11.47
N ASP A 57 3.62 -16.49 -10.66
CA ASP A 57 2.96 -17.73 -11.10
C ASP A 57 1.46 -17.52 -11.40
N ARG A 58 0.87 -16.37 -11.05
CA ARG A 58 -0.55 -16.06 -11.28
C ARG A 58 -0.90 -15.98 -12.77
N PRO A 59 -2.18 -16.18 -13.15
CA PRO A 59 -2.68 -15.87 -14.50
C PRO A 59 -2.41 -14.42 -14.87
N ARG A 60 -2.02 -14.16 -16.12
CA ARG A 60 -1.64 -12.83 -16.62
C ARG A 60 -2.59 -12.30 -17.70
N ASP A 61 -3.74 -12.88 -17.80
CA ASP A 61 -4.80 -12.56 -18.77
C ASP A 61 -5.60 -11.29 -18.42
N LEU A 62 -5.47 -10.81 -17.17
CA LEU A 62 -6.18 -9.65 -16.66
C LEU A 62 -5.22 -8.54 -16.20
N PRO A 63 -5.66 -7.27 -16.31
CA PRO A 63 -4.95 -6.15 -15.73
C PRO A 63 -4.78 -6.29 -14.21
N ILE A 64 -3.65 -5.80 -13.71
CA ILE A 64 -3.34 -5.81 -12.30
C ILE A 64 -3.34 -4.38 -11.78
N VAL A 65 -3.91 -4.20 -10.59
CA VAL A 65 -3.90 -2.95 -9.84
C VAL A 65 -3.20 -3.17 -8.51
N ILE A 66 -2.21 -2.35 -8.19
CA ILE A 66 -1.69 -2.25 -6.83
C ILE A 66 -2.47 -1.17 -6.11
N ALA A 67 -3.22 -1.54 -5.06
CA ALA A 67 -3.94 -0.60 -4.21
C ALA A 67 -3.46 -0.72 -2.76
N SER A 68 -2.90 0.33 -2.17
CA SER A 68 -2.25 0.26 -0.87
C SER A 68 -2.44 1.52 -0.03
N ALA A 69 -2.44 1.34 1.29
CA ALA A 69 -2.35 2.44 2.23
C ALA A 69 -0.95 3.06 2.33
N SER A 70 0.08 2.44 1.73
CA SER A 70 1.42 3.01 1.63
C SER A 70 1.45 4.20 0.65
N PRO A 71 2.42 5.12 0.79
CA PRO A 71 2.56 6.25 -0.12
C PRO A 71 2.88 5.82 -1.56
N GLU A 72 2.32 6.55 -2.53
CA GLU A 72 2.60 6.28 -3.95
C GLU A 72 4.07 6.44 -4.30
N PHE A 73 4.78 7.41 -3.71
CA PHE A 73 6.21 7.61 -3.96
C PHE A 73 7.06 6.40 -3.57
N GLU A 74 6.65 5.66 -2.55
CA GLU A 74 7.32 4.44 -2.11
C GLU A 74 7.00 3.27 -3.05
N LEU A 75 5.73 3.13 -3.41
CA LEU A 75 5.23 1.98 -4.17
C LEU A 75 5.51 2.04 -5.67
N GLN A 76 5.81 3.22 -6.24
CA GLN A 76 6.08 3.36 -7.66
C GLN A 76 7.26 2.50 -8.13
N TYR A 77 8.26 2.32 -7.28
CA TYR A 77 9.41 1.46 -7.57
C TYR A 77 9.05 -0.02 -7.52
N ALA A 78 8.20 -0.41 -6.57
CA ALA A 78 7.63 -1.77 -6.53
C ALA A 78 6.79 -2.06 -7.77
N ALA A 79 5.89 -1.15 -8.12
CA ALA A 79 5.03 -1.28 -9.31
C ALA A 79 5.87 -1.44 -10.59
N LYS A 80 6.93 -0.63 -10.73
CA LYS A 80 7.89 -0.74 -11.84
C LYS A 80 8.60 -2.09 -11.87
N LEU A 81 9.12 -2.57 -10.73
CA LEU A 81 9.78 -3.87 -10.62
C LEU A 81 8.85 -5.04 -10.97
N LEU A 82 7.57 -4.92 -10.60
CA LEU A 82 6.55 -5.94 -10.85
C LEU A 82 5.90 -5.85 -12.23
N GLY A 83 6.21 -4.79 -13.00
CA GLY A 83 5.59 -4.54 -14.30
C GLY A 83 4.10 -4.22 -14.19
N VAL A 84 3.65 -3.61 -13.08
CA VAL A 84 2.25 -3.22 -12.85
C VAL A 84 2.07 -1.74 -13.15
N PRO A 85 1.33 -1.39 -14.22
CA PRO A 85 1.20 0.02 -14.63
C PRO A 85 0.23 0.81 -13.77
N THR A 86 -0.73 0.15 -13.11
CA THR A 86 -1.75 0.84 -12.31
C THR A 86 -1.45 0.75 -10.82
N LEU A 87 -1.07 1.89 -10.26
CA LEU A 87 -0.77 2.06 -8.84
C LEU A 87 -1.73 3.08 -8.23
N ILE A 88 -2.36 2.70 -7.14
CA ILE A 88 -3.26 3.52 -6.34
C ILE A 88 -2.81 3.45 -4.89
N GLY A 89 -2.27 4.53 -4.39
CA GLY A 89 -1.70 4.60 -3.05
C GLY A 89 -2.21 5.80 -2.25
N THR A 90 -1.60 6.02 -1.11
CA THR A 90 -1.81 7.26 -0.36
C THR A 90 -0.94 8.36 -0.95
N LYS A 91 -1.58 9.48 -1.34
CA LYS A 91 -0.87 10.63 -1.90
C LYS A 91 -0.10 11.36 -0.81
N CYS A 92 1.16 11.63 -1.08
CA CYS A 92 2.07 12.30 -0.16
C CYS A 92 2.91 13.32 -0.92
N ASP A 93 3.08 14.51 -0.35
CA ASP A 93 4.04 15.49 -0.84
C ASP A 93 5.44 15.04 -0.43
N VAL A 94 6.27 14.66 -1.39
CA VAL A 94 7.61 14.14 -1.16
C VAL A 94 8.59 15.15 -0.56
N LYS A 95 8.31 16.46 -0.72
CA LYS A 95 9.16 17.54 -0.17
C LYS A 95 8.89 17.79 1.31
N THR A 96 7.63 17.67 1.71
CA THR A 96 7.19 17.97 3.08
C THR A 96 6.86 16.73 3.88
N GLY A 97 6.66 15.57 3.25
CA GLY A 97 6.17 14.34 3.88
C GLY A 97 4.70 14.40 4.29
N ALA A 98 3.98 15.47 3.94
CA ALA A 98 2.58 15.63 4.29
C ALA A 98 1.68 14.72 3.43
N LEU A 99 0.71 14.07 4.05
CA LEU A 99 -0.33 13.40 3.29
C LEU A 99 -1.25 14.43 2.66
N ILE A 100 -1.47 14.36 1.36
CA ILE A 100 -2.26 15.32 0.58
C ILE A 100 -3.75 15.03 0.73
N ASP A 101 -4.11 13.74 0.92
CA ASP A 101 -5.49 13.28 0.93
C ASP A 101 -5.69 12.18 1.98
N LYS A 102 -6.89 11.61 2.07
CA LYS A 102 -7.19 10.49 2.96
C LYS A 102 -6.25 9.32 2.72
N ASN A 103 -5.97 8.57 3.77
CA ASN A 103 -5.21 7.32 3.67
C ASN A 103 -5.99 6.32 2.78
N CYS A 104 -5.33 5.73 1.80
CA CYS A 104 -5.90 4.77 0.84
C CYS A 104 -6.15 3.41 1.52
N LYS A 105 -7.22 3.32 2.33
CA LYS A 105 -7.54 2.15 3.14
C LYS A 105 -9.06 1.88 3.13
N GLY A 106 -9.46 0.62 3.17
CA GLY A 106 -10.87 0.21 3.22
C GLY A 106 -11.67 0.75 2.02
N GLU A 107 -12.83 1.34 2.27
CA GLU A 107 -13.72 1.94 1.27
C GLU A 107 -13.00 2.98 0.39
N GLU A 108 -12.03 3.69 0.93
CA GLU A 108 -11.25 4.66 0.17
C GLU A 108 -10.44 4.00 -0.95
N LYS A 109 -9.99 2.75 -0.79
CA LYS A 109 -9.35 2.00 -1.88
C LYS A 109 -10.33 1.75 -3.03
N LEU A 110 -11.53 1.24 -2.74
CA LEU A 110 -12.56 0.99 -3.75
C LEU A 110 -12.90 2.28 -4.52
N ARG A 111 -13.18 3.36 -3.79
CA ARG A 111 -13.50 4.65 -4.39
C ARG A 111 -12.40 5.16 -5.32
N ARG A 112 -11.13 5.01 -4.93
CA ARG A 112 -9.99 5.44 -5.75
C ARG A 112 -9.76 4.55 -6.95
N ILE A 113 -9.96 3.24 -6.82
CA ILE A 113 -9.89 2.32 -7.95
C ILE A 113 -10.92 2.74 -9.00
N GLU A 114 -12.19 2.89 -8.59
CA GLU A 114 -13.27 3.30 -9.49
C GLU A 114 -13.00 4.67 -10.16
N GLN A 115 -12.49 5.63 -9.40
CA GLN A 115 -12.14 6.94 -9.96
C GLN A 115 -11.00 6.90 -10.99
N ASN A 116 -10.06 5.95 -10.85
CA ASN A 116 -8.90 5.87 -11.74
C ASN A 116 -9.15 5.04 -12.99
N ILE A 117 -9.91 3.95 -12.88
CA ILE A 117 -10.10 3.00 -13.97
C ILE A 117 -11.56 2.86 -14.44
N GLY A 118 -12.49 3.62 -13.82
CA GLY A 118 -13.93 3.49 -14.09
C GLY A 118 -14.55 2.28 -13.41
N PRO A 119 -15.80 1.90 -13.81
CA PRO A 119 -16.47 0.70 -13.31
C PRO A 119 -15.62 -0.56 -13.54
N PHE A 120 -15.53 -1.42 -12.55
CA PHE A 120 -14.67 -2.61 -12.60
C PHE A 120 -15.28 -3.78 -11.84
N GLU A 121 -14.79 -4.98 -12.15
CA GLU A 121 -15.02 -6.21 -11.40
C GLU A 121 -13.69 -6.73 -10.88
N ILE A 122 -13.65 -7.22 -9.64
CA ILE A 122 -12.47 -7.83 -9.06
C ILE A 122 -12.58 -9.34 -9.21
N ARG A 123 -11.82 -9.93 -10.13
CA ARG A 123 -11.76 -11.38 -10.28
C ARG A 123 -11.02 -12.03 -9.11
N ALA A 124 -9.86 -11.50 -8.74
CA ALA A 124 -9.09 -12.01 -7.62
C ALA A 124 -8.46 -10.87 -6.81
N MET A 125 -8.59 -10.96 -5.50
CA MET A 125 -7.99 -10.03 -4.53
C MET A 125 -6.94 -10.75 -3.69
N TYR A 126 -5.77 -10.14 -3.56
CA TYR A 126 -4.66 -10.65 -2.75
C TYR A 126 -4.32 -9.62 -1.67
N THR A 127 -4.32 -10.03 -0.41
CA THR A 127 -4.01 -9.13 0.71
C THR A 127 -3.35 -9.87 1.88
N ASP A 128 -2.59 -9.17 2.68
CA ASP A 128 -2.06 -9.61 3.97
C ASP A 128 -2.87 -9.07 5.17
N ASP A 129 -3.82 -8.16 4.93
CA ASP A 129 -4.67 -7.54 5.97
C ASP A 129 -6.17 -7.64 5.59
N ALA A 130 -6.76 -8.81 5.84
CA ALA A 130 -8.18 -9.06 5.56
C ALA A 130 -9.12 -8.05 6.23
N LYS A 131 -8.75 -7.54 7.42
CA LYS A 131 -9.57 -6.55 8.13
C LYS A 131 -9.53 -5.19 7.45
N ALA A 132 -8.36 -4.76 7.00
CA ALA A 132 -8.20 -3.47 6.32
C ALA A 132 -8.80 -3.48 4.91
N ASP A 133 -8.79 -4.62 4.25
CA ASP A 133 -9.19 -4.81 2.85
C ASP A 133 -10.52 -5.56 2.70
N GLY A 134 -11.29 -5.67 3.79
CA GLY A 134 -12.61 -6.31 3.81
C GLY A 134 -13.53 -5.87 2.67
N PRO A 135 -13.68 -4.56 2.39
CA PRO A 135 -14.52 -4.10 1.29
C PRO A 135 -14.10 -4.63 -0.09
N LEU A 136 -12.78 -4.74 -0.37
CA LEU A 136 -12.28 -5.30 -1.62
C LEU A 136 -12.46 -6.83 -1.67
N LEU A 137 -12.21 -7.50 -0.55
CA LEU A 137 -12.45 -8.96 -0.45
C LEU A 137 -13.92 -9.30 -0.67
N ALA A 138 -14.84 -8.51 -0.12
CA ALA A 138 -16.27 -8.69 -0.32
C ALA A 138 -16.74 -8.42 -1.75
N ALA A 139 -16.02 -7.55 -2.48
CA ALA A 139 -16.30 -7.23 -3.89
C ALA A 139 -15.63 -8.19 -4.89
N ALA A 140 -14.68 -9.02 -4.44
CA ALA A 140 -13.93 -9.93 -5.28
C ALA A 140 -14.66 -11.27 -5.49
N GLN A 141 -14.52 -11.85 -6.68
CA GLN A 141 -15.00 -13.20 -6.95
C GLN A 141 -14.18 -14.25 -6.19
N GLU A 142 -12.87 -14.01 -6.05
CA GLU A 142 -11.95 -14.83 -5.26
C GLU A 142 -11.09 -13.95 -4.37
N GLY A 143 -11.01 -14.27 -3.08
CA GLY A 143 -10.14 -13.61 -2.12
C GLY A 143 -8.99 -14.50 -1.67
N TYR A 144 -7.79 -13.96 -1.55
CA TYR A 144 -6.61 -14.68 -1.10
C TYR A 144 -5.89 -13.92 0.01
N ILE A 145 -5.58 -14.62 1.10
CA ILE A 145 -4.72 -14.09 2.17
C ILE A 145 -3.29 -14.52 1.92
N VAL A 146 -2.38 -13.54 1.91
CA VAL A 146 -0.94 -13.73 1.73
C VAL A 146 -0.28 -13.74 3.09
N THR A 147 0.31 -14.87 3.49
CA THR A 147 1.05 -14.97 4.75
C THR A 147 2.43 -15.54 4.48
N HIS A 148 3.47 -14.76 4.76
CA HIS A 148 4.88 -15.14 4.52
C HIS A 148 5.14 -15.70 3.11
N GLY A 149 4.48 -15.15 2.10
CA GLY A 149 4.61 -15.58 0.71
C GLY A 149 3.77 -16.80 0.31
N ALA A 150 3.00 -17.38 1.22
CA ALA A 150 2.03 -18.43 0.94
C ALA A 150 0.63 -17.82 0.71
N LEU A 151 -0.18 -18.48 -0.14
CA LEU A 151 -1.56 -18.11 -0.40
C LEU A 151 -2.51 -19.07 0.32
N ALA A 152 -3.55 -18.49 0.95
CA ALA A 152 -4.71 -19.22 1.42
C ALA A 152 -5.98 -18.57 0.88
N LEU A 153 -6.95 -19.38 0.43
CA LEU A 153 -8.25 -18.89 -0.01
C LEU A 153 -8.98 -18.27 1.18
N PHE A 154 -9.48 -17.05 1.01
CA PHE A 154 -10.30 -16.37 2.00
C PHE A 154 -11.70 -17.02 2.01
N GLN A 155 -12.09 -17.53 3.15
CA GLN A 155 -13.43 -18.03 3.40
C GLN A 155 -14.14 -16.96 4.24
N GLY A 156 -14.89 -16.10 3.57
CA GLY A 156 -15.70 -15.04 4.18
C GLY A 156 -16.89 -15.55 5.00
#